data_95d1de9037ac1a3a3242b5bb9a8b174d
#
_entry.id   95d1de9037ac1a3a3242b5bb9a8b174d
#
_cell.length_a   1.000
_cell.length_b   1.000
_cell.length_c   1.000
_cell.angle_alpha   90.00
_cell.angle_beta   90.00
_cell.angle_gamma   90.00
#
_symmetry.space_group_name_H-M   'P 1'
#
loop_
_entity.id
_entity.type
_entity.pdbx_description
1 polymer ?
#
loop_
_entity_poly.entity_id
_entity_poly.type
_entity_poly.pdbx_seq_one_letter_code
_entity_poly.pdbx_strand_id
1 'polypeptide(L)'
;SDTLIHGLKQFQSGECLVVNKKSNSIDIRRYYRYTPKPICSKSDDEWIKELDVIMNRVTKRMIDRANNGPIRIALSAGLDSRILICKLHEFEYKNLESFSYGPKGSWEAKGAKRVAKRLSIPWKLITLSRKEAHNIFWGSERKKYFNFLDGLSSLSFSQEFFAFSKIKSNQLIPDDSIIIN
;
A
#
# COMPACT_ATOMS: atom_id res chain seq x y z
N SER A 1 1.06 -23.18 -5.33
CA SER A 1 0.54 -23.45 -3.95
C SER A 1 -0.97 -23.65 -3.99
N ASP A 2 -1.52 -24.24 -2.94
CA ASP A 2 -2.96 -24.40 -2.79
C ASP A 2 -3.61 -23.08 -2.34
N THR A 3 -4.91 -22.94 -2.62
CA THR A 3 -5.73 -21.81 -2.19
C THR A 3 -6.74 -22.25 -1.13
N LEU A 4 -7.60 -21.34 -0.68
CA LEU A 4 -8.73 -21.68 0.22
C LEU A 4 -9.83 -22.49 -0.46
N ILE A 5 -9.79 -22.62 -1.78
CA ILE A 5 -10.77 -23.35 -2.59
C ILE A 5 -10.18 -24.69 -3.04
N HIS A 6 -10.86 -25.78 -2.72
CA HIS A 6 -10.42 -27.12 -3.13
C HIS A 6 -10.25 -27.21 -4.68
N GLY A 7 -9.12 -27.74 -5.12
CA GLY A 7 -8.79 -27.88 -6.53
C GLY A 7 -8.30 -26.62 -7.25
N LEU A 8 -8.40 -25.43 -6.62
CA LEU A 8 -7.85 -24.21 -7.17
C LEU A 8 -6.42 -24.00 -6.67
N LYS A 9 -5.49 -23.78 -7.60
CA LYS A 9 -4.07 -23.54 -7.28
C LYS A 9 -3.64 -22.14 -7.68
N GLN A 10 -2.76 -21.58 -6.89
CA GLN A 10 -2.13 -20.30 -7.13
C GLN A 10 -0.73 -20.47 -7.67
N PHE A 11 -0.32 -19.62 -8.61
CA PHE A 11 1.07 -19.56 -9.06
C PHE A 11 1.98 -19.20 -7.89
N GLN A 12 3.18 -19.78 -7.92
CA GLN A 12 4.22 -19.38 -6.99
C GLN A 12 4.91 -18.11 -7.49
N SER A 13 5.52 -17.37 -6.57
CA SER A 13 6.35 -16.23 -6.93
C SER A 13 7.42 -16.64 -7.93
N GLY A 14 7.57 -15.86 -9.01
CA GLY A 14 8.48 -16.15 -10.09
C GLY A 14 7.99 -17.16 -11.12
N GLU A 15 6.72 -17.53 -11.09
CA GLU A 15 6.07 -18.34 -12.13
C GLU A 15 5.19 -17.47 -13.03
N CYS A 16 5.10 -17.84 -14.29
CA CYS A 16 4.15 -17.30 -15.26
C CYS A 16 3.46 -18.43 -16.05
N LEU A 17 2.25 -18.15 -16.49
CA LEU A 17 1.47 -19.02 -17.36
C LEU A 17 1.52 -18.48 -18.78
N VAL A 18 1.86 -19.33 -19.72
CA VAL A 18 1.78 -19.03 -21.15
C VAL A 18 0.70 -19.91 -21.79
N VAL A 19 -0.31 -19.27 -22.36
CA VAL A 19 -1.41 -19.95 -23.05
C VAL A 19 -1.27 -19.73 -24.55
N ASN A 20 -1.11 -20.81 -25.29
CA ASN A 20 -1.16 -20.75 -26.75
C ASN A 20 -2.61 -20.96 -27.21
N LYS A 21 -3.25 -19.89 -27.67
CA LYS A 21 -4.65 -19.91 -28.09
C LYS A 21 -4.92 -20.79 -29.34
N LYS A 22 -3.90 -21.03 -30.17
CA LYS A 22 -4.07 -21.86 -31.39
C LYS A 22 -4.05 -23.32 -31.05
N SER A 23 -3.16 -23.77 -30.17
CA SER A 23 -3.00 -25.18 -29.80
C SER A 23 -3.70 -25.54 -28.48
N ASN A 24 -4.34 -24.58 -27.79
CA ASN A 24 -4.89 -24.75 -26.44
C ASN A 24 -3.88 -25.33 -25.43
N SER A 25 -2.58 -25.16 -25.68
CA SER A 25 -1.57 -25.64 -24.77
C SER A 25 -1.31 -24.61 -23.66
N ILE A 26 -1.07 -25.13 -22.48
CA ILE A 26 -0.74 -24.35 -21.26
C ILE A 26 0.66 -24.75 -20.82
N ASP A 27 1.52 -23.77 -20.65
CA ASP A 27 2.88 -23.96 -20.18
C ASP A 27 3.13 -23.07 -18.95
N ILE A 28 3.58 -23.68 -17.85
CA ILE A 28 3.95 -22.96 -16.63
C ILE A 28 5.46 -22.85 -16.58
N ARG A 29 5.93 -21.61 -16.64
CA ARG A 29 7.36 -21.30 -16.65
C ARG A 29 7.76 -20.59 -15.37
N ARG A 30 8.87 -21.05 -14.79
CA ARG A 30 9.49 -20.33 -13.69
C ARG A 30 10.59 -19.43 -14.28
N TYR A 31 10.35 -18.11 -14.25
CA TYR A 31 11.31 -17.10 -14.73
C TYR A 31 12.25 -16.58 -13.63
N TYR A 32 11.89 -16.79 -12.35
CA TYR A 32 12.70 -16.38 -11.23
C TYR A 32 12.56 -17.33 -10.05
N ARG A 33 13.68 -17.64 -9.41
CA ARG A 33 13.72 -18.34 -8.13
C ARG A 33 14.52 -17.49 -7.16
N TYR A 34 13.89 -17.14 -6.03
CA TYR A 34 14.63 -16.49 -4.95
C TYR A 34 15.61 -17.51 -4.36
N THR A 35 16.89 -17.26 -4.57
CA THR A 35 17.97 -18.00 -3.91
C THR A 35 18.81 -17.00 -3.11
N PRO A 36 19.08 -17.25 -1.83
CA PRO A 36 19.98 -16.40 -1.07
C PRO A 36 21.31 -16.31 -1.81
N LYS A 37 21.77 -15.09 -2.04
CA LYS A 37 23.11 -14.86 -2.57
C LYS A 37 24.12 -14.97 -1.42
N PRO A 38 25.39 -15.28 -1.73
CA PRO A 38 26.46 -15.17 -0.72
C PRO A 38 26.43 -13.81 -0.05
N ILE A 39 26.82 -13.77 1.22
CA ILE A 39 26.91 -12.53 2.00
C ILE A 39 27.82 -11.58 1.22
N CYS A 40 27.28 -10.41 0.88
CA CYS A 40 28.04 -9.38 0.21
C CYS A 40 28.94 -8.66 1.22
N SER A 41 30.19 -8.36 0.83
CA SER A 41 31.15 -7.65 1.67
C SER A 41 30.95 -6.13 1.74
N LYS A 42 29.81 -5.62 1.22
CA LYS A 42 29.50 -4.20 1.28
C LYS A 42 29.22 -3.74 2.71
N SER A 43 29.70 -2.56 3.03
CA SER A 43 29.38 -1.86 4.27
C SER A 43 27.92 -1.37 4.30
N ASP A 44 27.41 -1.06 5.48
CA ASP A 44 26.06 -0.47 5.63
C ASP A 44 25.92 0.85 4.87
N ASP A 45 26.97 1.68 4.84
CA ASP A 45 26.99 2.94 4.10
C ASP A 45 26.86 2.73 2.58
N GLU A 46 27.47 1.69 2.03
CA GLU A 46 27.32 1.35 0.61
C GLU A 46 25.90 0.88 0.30
N TRP A 47 25.31 0.05 1.18
CA TRP A 47 23.93 -0.38 1.04
C TRP A 47 22.95 0.79 1.14
N ILE A 48 23.17 1.71 2.07
CA ILE A 48 22.33 2.92 2.23
C ILE A 48 22.37 3.77 0.95
N LYS A 49 23.56 3.98 0.39
CA LYS A 49 23.70 4.75 -0.86
C LYS A 49 22.99 4.09 -2.05
N GLU A 50 23.12 2.78 -2.19
CA GLU A 50 22.41 2.05 -3.26
C GLU A 50 20.89 2.09 -3.07
N LEU A 51 20.41 1.91 -1.84
CA LEU A 51 19.00 2.03 -1.52
C LEU A 51 18.48 3.44 -1.84
N ASP A 52 19.24 4.47 -1.49
CA ASP A 52 18.85 5.86 -1.78
C ASP A 52 18.68 6.12 -3.28
N VAL A 53 19.61 5.62 -4.11
CA VAL A 53 19.50 5.70 -5.58
C VAL A 53 18.22 5.01 -6.09
N ILE A 54 17.90 3.82 -5.53
CA ILE A 54 16.67 3.11 -5.90
C ILE A 54 15.43 3.89 -5.46
N MET A 55 15.41 4.39 -4.23
CA MET A 55 14.29 5.16 -3.68
C MET A 55 14.06 6.45 -4.46
N ASN A 56 15.12 7.17 -4.84
CA ASN A 56 15.01 8.37 -5.68
C ASN A 56 14.38 8.05 -7.04
N ARG A 57 14.79 6.96 -7.67
CA ARG A 57 14.21 6.50 -8.94
C ARG A 57 12.74 6.11 -8.82
N VAL A 58 12.37 5.41 -7.74
CA VAL A 58 10.98 5.03 -7.46
C VAL A 58 10.13 6.26 -7.22
N THR A 59 10.60 7.18 -6.37
CA THR A 59 9.89 8.44 -6.07
C THR A 59 9.66 9.27 -7.32
N LYS A 60 10.67 9.40 -8.18
CA LYS A 60 10.51 10.11 -9.47
C LYS A 60 9.40 9.50 -10.32
N ARG A 61 9.37 8.17 -10.45
CA ARG A 61 8.28 7.48 -11.17
C ARG A 61 6.90 7.71 -10.56
N MET A 62 6.81 7.78 -9.24
CA MET A 62 5.55 8.11 -8.54
C MET A 62 5.09 9.53 -8.89
N ILE A 63 6.00 10.49 -8.85
CA ILE A 63 5.73 11.90 -9.19
C ILE A 63 5.30 12.02 -10.65
N ASP A 64 6.04 11.41 -11.57
CA ASP A 64 5.72 11.41 -13.01
C ASP A 64 4.33 10.83 -13.27
N ARG A 65 3.98 9.72 -12.57
CA ARG A 65 2.66 9.10 -12.70
C ARG A 65 1.54 9.93 -12.07
N ALA A 66 1.83 10.64 -11.01
CA ALA A 66 0.86 11.52 -10.36
C ALA A 66 0.54 12.76 -11.21
N ASN A 67 1.39 13.14 -12.14
CA ASN A 67 1.19 14.27 -13.06
C ASN A 67 0.66 15.52 -12.34
N ASN A 68 1.32 15.93 -11.27
CA ASN A 68 0.92 17.00 -10.34
C ASN A 68 -0.41 16.81 -9.62
N GLY A 69 -1.06 15.66 -9.77
CA GLY A 69 -2.28 15.30 -9.04
C GLY A 69 -2.06 15.12 -7.54
N PRO A 70 -3.11 15.03 -6.73
CA PRO A 70 -3.00 14.93 -5.29
C PRO A 70 -2.47 13.56 -4.84
N ILE A 71 -1.34 13.54 -4.12
CA ILE A 71 -0.81 12.35 -3.44
C ILE A 71 -1.20 12.38 -1.97
N ARG A 72 -1.75 11.29 -1.48
CA ARG A 72 -2.19 11.11 -0.09
C ARG A 72 -1.51 9.87 0.50
N ILE A 73 -0.66 10.08 1.49
CA ILE A 73 0.08 9.00 2.16
C ILE A 73 -0.68 8.53 3.38
N ALA A 74 -0.97 7.22 3.45
CA ALA A 74 -1.42 6.57 4.66
C ALA A 74 -0.24 6.43 5.64
N LEU A 75 0.01 7.49 6.41
CA LEU A 75 1.20 7.61 7.26
C LEU A 75 1.01 6.87 8.58
N SER A 76 1.92 5.98 8.88
CA SER A 76 2.02 5.25 10.14
C SER A 76 3.28 5.64 10.94
N ALA A 77 3.48 5.04 12.10
CA ALA A 77 4.77 5.13 12.80
C ALA A 77 5.83 4.15 12.24
N GLY A 78 5.47 3.34 11.24
CA GLY A 78 6.37 2.42 10.55
C GLY A 78 7.44 3.13 9.70
N LEU A 79 8.47 2.40 9.28
CA LEU A 79 9.57 2.94 8.48
C LEU A 79 9.15 3.19 7.03
N ASP A 80 8.34 2.31 6.45
CA ASP A 80 8.01 2.33 5.02
C ASP A 80 7.25 3.59 4.62
N SER A 81 6.15 3.89 5.31
CA SER A 81 5.37 5.11 5.04
C SER A 81 6.17 6.39 5.34
N ARG A 82 7.10 6.35 6.30
CA ARG A 82 7.99 7.49 6.62
C ARG A 82 9.01 7.74 5.52
N ILE A 83 9.64 6.71 4.97
CA ILE A 83 10.60 6.90 3.89
C ILE A 83 9.92 7.47 2.64
N LEU A 84 8.71 7.01 2.33
CA LEU A 84 7.94 7.50 1.19
C LEU A 84 7.60 8.99 1.33
N ILE A 85 7.09 9.42 2.49
CA ILE A 85 6.74 10.83 2.70
C ILE A 85 7.96 11.72 2.75
N CYS A 86 9.08 11.25 3.34
CA CYS A 86 10.35 11.97 3.35
C CYS A 86 10.89 12.17 1.93
N LYS A 87 10.86 11.13 1.11
CA LYS A 87 11.31 11.22 -0.28
C LYS A 87 10.46 12.16 -1.12
N LEU A 88 9.13 12.11 -1.02
CA LEU A 88 8.26 13.08 -1.69
C LEU A 88 8.50 14.51 -1.21
N HIS A 89 8.81 14.70 0.06
CA HIS A 89 9.19 16.01 0.61
C HIS A 89 10.54 16.48 0.07
N GLU A 90 11.57 15.62 -0.01
CA GLU A 90 12.87 15.93 -0.63
C GLU A 90 12.73 16.38 -2.10
N PHE A 91 11.81 15.74 -2.84
CA PHE A 91 11.48 16.14 -4.23
C PHE A 91 10.55 17.35 -4.30
N GLU A 92 10.28 18.00 -3.17
CA GLU A 92 9.41 19.18 -3.08
C GLU A 92 8.03 19.03 -3.73
N TYR A 93 7.46 17.81 -3.66
CA TYR A 93 6.14 17.57 -4.24
C TYR A 93 5.07 18.39 -3.51
N LYS A 94 4.41 19.32 -4.22
CA LYS A 94 3.55 20.34 -3.58
C LYS A 94 2.17 19.82 -3.17
N ASN A 95 1.57 18.92 -3.97
CA ASN A 95 0.22 18.42 -3.74
C ASN A 95 0.21 17.15 -2.85
N LEU A 96 0.93 17.24 -1.73
CA LEU A 96 1.16 16.17 -0.78
C LEU A 96 0.43 16.41 0.53
N GLU A 97 -0.39 15.45 0.96
CA GLU A 97 -0.97 15.40 2.29
C GLU A 97 -0.83 14.00 2.86
N SER A 98 -1.06 13.86 4.14
CA SER A 98 -1.01 12.58 4.82
C SER A 98 -2.21 12.37 5.72
N PHE A 99 -2.53 11.12 5.94
CA PHE A 99 -3.57 10.73 6.90
C PHE A 99 -3.15 9.48 7.65
N SER A 100 -3.78 9.25 8.77
CA SER A 100 -3.69 7.99 9.51
C SER A 100 -5.10 7.54 9.84
N TYR A 101 -5.30 6.26 10.03
CA TYR A 101 -6.57 5.72 10.50
C TYR A 101 -6.36 4.83 11.73
N GLY A 102 -7.35 4.82 12.61
CA GLY A 102 -7.29 4.02 13.84
C GLY A 102 -7.80 4.76 15.08
N PRO A 103 -7.57 4.20 16.26
CA PRO A 103 -8.04 4.78 17.51
C PRO A 103 -7.38 6.14 17.81
N LYS A 104 -8.17 7.08 18.34
CA LYS A 104 -7.65 8.36 18.82
C LYS A 104 -6.61 8.12 19.92
N GLY A 105 -5.46 8.77 19.80
CA GLY A 105 -4.41 8.71 20.82
C GLY A 105 -3.49 7.48 20.72
N SER A 106 -3.64 6.61 19.69
CA SER A 106 -2.71 5.53 19.45
C SER A 106 -1.27 6.01 19.26
N TRP A 107 -0.30 5.17 19.60
CA TRP A 107 1.11 5.51 19.43
C TRP A 107 1.47 5.73 17.95
N GLU A 108 0.85 4.98 17.05
CA GLU A 108 1.03 5.13 15.60
C GLU A 108 0.55 6.48 15.10
N ALA A 109 -0.66 6.90 15.47
CA ALA A 109 -1.19 8.21 15.10
C ALA A 109 -0.34 9.35 15.67
N LYS A 110 0.16 9.21 16.92
CA LYS A 110 1.07 10.19 17.54
C LYS A 110 2.40 10.26 16.78
N GLY A 111 2.96 9.11 16.39
CA GLY A 111 4.19 9.02 15.59
C GLY A 111 4.03 9.67 14.22
N ALA A 112 2.99 9.29 13.49
CA ALA A 112 2.65 9.86 12.19
C ALA A 112 2.47 11.38 12.24
N LYS A 113 1.69 11.87 13.23
CA LYS A 113 1.49 13.31 13.44
C LYS A 113 2.80 14.08 13.66
N ARG A 114 3.75 13.50 14.44
CA ARG A 114 5.07 14.12 14.67
C ARG A 114 5.88 14.22 13.37
N VAL A 115 5.89 13.16 12.57
CA VAL A 115 6.58 13.16 11.26
C VAL A 115 5.99 14.22 10.35
N ALA A 116 4.67 14.20 10.13
CA ALA A 116 3.99 15.17 9.30
C ALA A 116 4.24 16.63 9.76
N LYS A 117 4.16 16.90 11.07
CA LYS A 117 4.47 18.21 11.63
C LYS A 117 5.91 18.64 11.35
N ARG A 118 6.90 17.75 11.49
CA ARG A 118 8.30 18.05 11.24
C ARG A 118 8.59 18.38 9.77
N LEU A 119 7.84 17.75 8.86
CA LEU A 119 7.93 17.98 7.42
C LEU A 119 7.01 19.11 6.93
N SER A 120 6.24 19.73 7.82
CA SER A 120 5.23 20.76 7.47
C SER A 120 4.20 20.26 6.45
N ILE A 121 3.87 18.96 6.48
CA ILE A 121 2.89 18.33 5.60
C ILE A 121 1.54 18.25 6.31
N PRO A 122 0.42 18.63 5.66
CA PRO A 122 -0.92 18.47 6.24
C PRO A 122 -1.20 17.02 6.63
N TRP A 123 -1.79 16.82 7.81
CA TRP A 123 -2.10 15.50 8.34
C TRP A 123 -3.48 15.45 8.97
N LYS A 124 -4.20 14.37 8.72
CA LYS A 124 -5.53 14.12 9.28
C LYS A 124 -5.62 12.74 9.94
N LEU A 125 -6.26 12.63 11.10
CA LEU A 125 -6.58 11.35 11.72
C LEU A 125 -8.03 10.95 11.39
N ILE A 126 -8.20 9.79 10.79
CA ILE A 126 -9.49 9.18 10.49
C ILE A 126 -9.81 8.18 11.58
N THR A 127 -10.76 8.53 12.44
CA THR A 127 -11.19 7.67 13.56
C THR A 127 -12.56 7.09 13.27
N LEU A 128 -12.82 5.87 13.76
CA LEU A 128 -14.13 5.26 13.79
C LEU A 128 -14.48 4.90 15.22
N SER A 129 -15.71 5.20 15.60
CA SER A 129 -16.31 4.63 16.80
C SER A 129 -16.63 3.14 16.58
N ARG A 130 -16.81 2.39 17.66
CA ARG A 130 -17.25 0.99 17.58
C ARG A 130 -18.58 0.87 16.82
N LYS A 131 -19.51 1.80 17.03
CA LYS A 131 -20.81 1.83 16.35
C LYS A 131 -20.66 2.04 14.84
N GLU A 132 -19.81 3.01 14.41
CA GLU A 132 -19.52 3.23 13.00
C GLU A 132 -18.89 2.01 12.35
N ALA A 133 -17.85 1.43 12.97
CA ALA A 133 -17.20 0.22 12.48
C ALA A 133 -18.18 -0.97 12.36
N HIS A 134 -19.04 -1.17 13.35
CA HIS A 134 -20.09 -2.18 13.33
C HIS A 134 -21.06 -1.95 12.15
N ASN A 135 -21.55 -0.73 11.97
CA ASN A 135 -22.50 -0.42 10.88
C ASN A 135 -21.86 -0.62 9.49
N ILE A 136 -20.60 -0.22 9.32
CA ILE A 136 -19.86 -0.44 8.07
C ILE A 136 -19.65 -1.94 7.84
N PHE A 137 -19.26 -2.69 8.87
CA PHE A 137 -19.00 -4.13 8.77
C PHE A 137 -20.25 -4.92 8.37
N TRP A 138 -21.42 -4.58 8.92
CA TRP A 138 -22.69 -5.27 8.62
C TRP A 138 -23.47 -4.64 7.48
N GLY A 139 -22.95 -3.57 6.88
CA GLY A 139 -23.53 -2.92 5.72
C GLY A 139 -23.37 -3.72 4.42
N SER A 140 -24.18 -3.39 3.40
CA SER A 140 -24.18 -4.06 2.10
C SER A 140 -22.85 -3.92 1.33
N GLU A 141 -22.13 -2.83 1.53
CA GLU A 141 -20.88 -2.55 0.83
C GLU A 141 -19.75 -3.51 1.20
N ARG A 142 -19.79 -4.12 2.41
CA ARG A 142 -18.82 -5.13 2.81
C ARG A 142 -18.76 -6.30 1.83
N LYS A 143 -19.92 -6.82 1.43
CA LYS A 143 -19.98 -7.96 0.49
C LYS A 143 -19.33 -7.62 -0.85
N LYS A 144 -19.57 -6.41 -1.37
CA LYS A 144 -18.95 -5.92 -2.60
C LYS A 144 -17.44 -5.80 -2.45
N TYR A 145 -16.96 -5.22 -1.34
CA TYR A 145 -15.53 -5.07 -1.04
C TYR A 145 -14.83 -6.43 -0.96
N PHE A 146 -15.38 -7.37 -0.21
CA PHE A 146 -14.80 -8.71 -0.08
C PHE A 146 -14.79 -9.45 -1.40
N ASN A 147 -15.86 -9.39 -2.19
CA ASN A 147 -15.91 -10.01 -3.52
C ASN A 147 -14.90 -9.37 -4.48
N PHE A 148 -14.66 -8.06 -4.39
CA PHE A 148 -13.68 -7.36 -5.22
C PHE A 148 -12.24 -7.74 -4.86
N LEU A 149 -11.95 -7.89 -3.56
CA LEU A 149 -10.61 -8.25 -3.06
C LEU A 149 -10.38 -9.76 -2.95
N ASP A 150 -11.40 -10.56 -3.20
CA ASP A 150 -11.31 -12.01 -3.06
C ASP A 150 -10.39 -12.60 -4.14
N GLY A 151 -9.14 -12.80 -3.77
CA GLY A 151 -8.15 -13.52 -4.56
C GLY A 151 -8.22 -15.04 -4.38
N LEU A 152 -9.24 -15.57 -3.68
CA LEU A 152 -9.44 -16.99 -3.37
C LEU A 152 -8.28 -17.63 -2.61
N SER A 153 -7.36 -16.85 -2.12
CA SER A 153 -6.12 -17.29 -1.45
C SER A 153 -5.96 -16.76 -0.03
N SER A 154 -6.60 -15.65 0.30
CA SER A 154 -6.50 -15.00 1.61
C SER A 154 -7.74 -14.18 1.95
N LEU A 155 -7.93 -13.88 3.24
CA LEU A 155 -9.00 -13.00 3.69
C LEU A 155 -8.62 -11.54 3.50
N SER A 156 -9.58 -10.73 3.08
CA SER A 156 -9.42 -9.30 2.87
C SER A 156 -9.21 -8.54 4.21
N PHE A 157 -8.36 -7.53 4.21
CA PHE A 157 -8.01 -6.76 5.40
C PHE A 157 -9.09 -5.73 5.75
N SER A 158 -9.78 -5.94 6.86
CA SER A 158 -10.99 -5.16 7.21
C SER A 158 -10.72 -3.73 7.68
N GLN A 159 -9.54 -3.44 8.25
CA GLN A 159 -9.25 -2.10 8.80
C GLN A 159 -9.21 -1.03 7.71
N GLU A 160 -8.64 -1.36 6.56
CA GLU A 160 -8.63 -0.48 5.40
C GLU A 160 -10.04 -0.20 4.88
N PHE A 161 -10.87 -1.24 4.81
CA PHE A 161 -12.26 -1.10 4.41
C PHE A 161 -13.01 -0.08 5.26
N PHE A 162 -12.82 -0.12 6.58
CA PHE A 162 -13.45 0.86 7.49
C PHE A 162 -12.97 2.28 7.23
N ALA A 163 -11.65 2.44 7.08
CA ALA A 163 -11.04 3.75 6.84
C ALA A 163 -11.52 4.34 5.50
N PHE A 164 -11.44 3.57 4.42
CA PHE A 164 -11.83 4.03 3.09
C PHE A 164 -13.34 4.23 2.95
N SER A 165 -14.17 3.43 3.61
CA SER A 165 -15.61 3.67 3.67
C SER A 165 -15.93 5.02 4.29
N LYS A 166 -15.24 5.39 5.38
CA LYS A 166 -15.41 6.70 6.02
C LYS A 166 -14.84 7.83 5.18
N ILE A 167 -13.71 7.64 4.54
CA ILE A 167 -13.10 8.60 3.61
C ILE A 167 -14.11 8.93 2.51
N LYS A 168 -14.66 7.91 1.87
CA LYS A 168 -15.60 8.07 0.77
C LYS A 168 -16.93 8.70 1.21
N SER A 169 -17.54 8.19 2.28
CA SER A 169 -18.86 8.70 2.74
C SER A 169 -18.82 10.15 3.18
N ASN A 170 -17.69 10.62 3.69
CA ASN A 170 -17.53 11.99 4.21
C ASN A 170 -16.68 12.88 3.28
N GLN A 171 -16.32 12.40 2.09
CA GLN A 171 -15.50 13.14 1.12
C GLN A 171 -14.23 13.74 1.74
N LEU A 172 -13.55 12.95 2.62
CA LEU A 172 -12.40 13.42 3.39
C LEU A 172 -11.12 13.59 2.56
N ILE A 173 -11.06 12.93 1.42
CA ILE A 173 -9.96 12.94 0.45
C ILE A 173 -10.59 13.13 -0.93
N PRO A 174 -10.04 13.99 -1.80
CA PRO A 174 -10.51 14.15 -3.17
C PRO A 174 -10.52 12.84 -3.96
N ASP A 175 -11.53 12.63 -4.80
CA ASP A 175 -11.72 11.37 -5.55
C ASP A 175 -10.60 11.10 -6.58
N ASP A 176 -9.93 12.14 -7.06
CA ASP A 176 -8.79 12.08 -7.99
C ASP A 176 -7.44 11.84 -7.31
N SER A 177 -7.44 11.62 -5.98
CA SER A 177 -6.21 11.42 -5.22
C SER A 177 -5.59 10.06 -5.48
N ILE A 178 -4.27 10.04 -5.63
CA ILE A 178 -3.47 8.83 -5.56
C ILE A 178 -3.18 8.53 -4.09
N ILE A 179 -3.72 7.44 -3.59
CA ILE A 179 -3.46 6.99 -2.22
C ILE A 179 -2.31 5.98 -2.25
N ILE A 180 -1.33 6.21 -1.39
CA ILE A 180 -0.18 5.32 -1.20
C ILE A 180 -0.23 4.80 0.24
N ASN A 181 -0.24 3.47 0.38
CA ASN A 181 -0.33 2.77 1.66
C ASN A 181 0.84 1.78 1.82
#